data_b44f3e474ae8afdcee1e50df5f6b9e78
#
_entry.id   b44f3e474ae8afdcee1e50df5f6b9e78
#
_cell.length_a   1.000
_cell.length_b   1.000
_cell.length_c   1.000
_cell.angle_alpha   90.00
_cell.angle_beta   90.00
_cell.angle_gamma   90.00
#
_symmetry.space_group_name_H-M   'P 1'
#
loop_
_entity.id
_entity.type
_entity.pdbx_description
1 polymer ?
#
loop_
_entity_poly.entity_id
_entity_poly.type
_entity_poly.pdbx_seq_one_letter_code
_entity_poly.pdbx_strand_id
1 'polypeptide(L)'
;NPRPTAVFDFELGLKEVEKELLQQGITTIYHSFSMYKDLAFGECLLRKKENVQKMAELIADLHNRQHLIHHRCHLRLEIDNLEVYDISKDMLKRNLVNEISFMDHTPGQGQYRDLEIYRQSVSQSPQSFDEIMDYHKDKEMLSFEQLKELAEIAHSKNITVASHDDDTVEKLELNKELNVDISEFPITIEVAKKAKEKGFYTVLG
;
A
#
# COMPACT_ATOMS: atom_id res chain seq x y z
N ASN A 1 5.08 10.07 3.07
CA ASN A 1 4.31 10.92 2.16
C ASN A 1 4.72 12.35 2.34
N PRO A 2 5.02 13.10 1.25
CA PRO A 2 5.08 14.54 1.37
C PRO A 2 3.71 15.02 1.90
N ARG A 3 3.74 16.04 2.75
CA ARG A 3 2.50 16.55 3.36
C ARG A 3 1.48 16.89 2.28
N PRO A 4 0.17 16.76 2.53
CA PRO A 4 -0.88 17.11 1.55
C PRO A 4 -0.75 18.54 1.01
N THR A 5 -0.10 19.41 1.77
CA THR A 5 0.20 20.82 1.39
C THR A 5 1.32 20.95 0.35
N ALA A 6 2.14 19.93 0.13
CA ALA A 6 3.23 19.95 -0.86
C ALA A 6 2.76 19.59 -2.28
N VAL A 7 1.51 19.85 -2.61
CA VAL A 7 0.88 19.49 -3.90
C VAL A 7 1.46 20.29 -5.07
N PHE A 8 2.09 21.44 -4.79
CA PHE A 8 2.65 22.32 -5.82
C PHE A 8 4.00 21.87 -6.37
N ASP A 9 4.82 21.24 -5.51
CA ASP A 9 6.15 20.77 -5.89
C ASP A 9 6.51 19.54 -5.06
N PHE A 10 6.47 18.38 -5.69
CA PHE A 10 6.76 17.10 -5.04
C PHE A 10 8.23 16.98 -4.61
N GLU A 11 9.16 17.52 -5.39
CA GLU A 11 10.59 17.47 -5.05
C GLU A 11 10.89 18.32 -3.81
N LEU A 12 10.31 19.53 -3.73
CA LEU A 12 10.41 20.36 -2.55
C LEU A 12 9.79 19.67 -1.34
N GLY A 13 8.63 19.04 -1.50
CA GLY A 13 7.96 18.29 -0.44
C GLY A 13 8.80 17.14 0.10
N LEU A 14 9.52 16.40 -0.76
CA LEU A 14 10.45 15.36 -0.36
C LEU A 14 11.64 15.94 0.42
N LYS A 15 12.23 17.04 -0.03
CA LYS A 15 13.35 17.72 0.65
C LYS A 15 12.98 18.25 2.03
N GLU A 16 11.75 18.76 2.21
CA GLU A 16 11.29 19.23 3.52
C GLU A 16 11.06 18.06 4.49
N VAL A 17 10.43 16.98 4.03
CA VAL A 17 10.25 15.76 4.82
C VAL A 17 11.60 15.15 5.21
N GLU A 18 12.57 15.14 4.30
CA GLU A 18 13.92 14.65 4.55
C GLU A 18 14.59 15.35 5.75
N LYS A 19 14.53 16.68 5.79
CA LYS A 19 15.07 17.48 6.91
C LYS A 19 14.41 17.15 8.23
N GLU A 20 13.08 17.02 8.20
CA GLU A 20 12.28 16.71 9.39
C GLU A 20 12.62 15.33 9.96
N LEU A 21 12.72 14.32 9.09
CA LEU A 21 13.07 12.95 9.46
C LEU A 21 14.51 12.81 9.95
N LEU A 22 15.44 13.52 9.31
CA LEU A 22 16.85 13.53 9.74
C LEU A 22 17.00 14.07 11.16
N GLN A 23 16.25 15.10 11.54
CA GLN A 23 16.25 15.66 12.89
C GLN A 23 15.78 14.65 13.96
N GLN A 24 14.99 13.67 13.54
CA GLN A 24 14.52 12.57 14.40
C GLN A 24 15.45 11.34 14.38
N GLY A 25 16.58 11.43 13.68
CA GLY A 25 17.55 10.32 13.56
C GLY A 25 17.11 9.23 12.56
N ILE A 26 16.12 9.50 11.71
CA ILE A 26 15.66 8.55 10.69
C ILE A 26 16.56 8.67 9.47
N THR A 27 17.18 7.57 9.09
CA THR A 27 18.13 7.50 7.96
C THR A 27 17.53 6.83 6.71
N THR A 28 16.38 6.18 6.85
CA THR A 28 15.67 5.52 5.74
C THR A 28 14.17 5.68 5.94
N ILE A 29 13.45 6.03 4.87
CA ILE A 29 12.00 6.10 4.87
C ILE A 29 11.41 5.37 3.67
N TYR A 30 10.35 4.60 3.89
CA TYR A 30 9.47 4.08 2.87
C TYR A 30 8.27 5.01 2.70
N HIS A 31 8.17 5.67 1.55
CA HIS A 31 7.03 6.50 1.20
C HIS A 31 5.89 5.61 0.68
N SER A 32 4.84 5.49 1.46
CA SER A 32 3.68 4.65 1.12
C SER A 32 2.71 5.41 0.21
N PHE A 33 2.51 4.90 -0.99
CA PHE A 33 1.59 5.45 -1.99
C PHE A 33 0.50 4.44 -2.32
N SER A 34 -0.76 4.85 -2.13
CA SER A 34 -1.93 4.08 -2.56
C SER A 34 -2.48 4.68 -3.85
N MET A 35 -2.80 3.82 -4.80
CA MET A 35 -3.58 4.15 -5.98
C MET A 35 -4.93 3.46 -5.84
N TYR A 36 -5.92 4.11 -5.22
CA TYR A 36 -7.24 3.52 -5.11
C TYR A 36 -8.33 4.38 -5.73
N LYS A 37 -9.34 3.70 -6.20
CA LYS A 37 -10.49 4.27 -6.90
C LYS A 37 -11.61 4.68 -5.96
N ASP A 38 -11.52 4.32 -4.68
CA ASP A 38 -12.63 4.43 -3.75
C ASP A 38 -13.01 5.90 -3.50
N LEU A 39 -14.20 6.26 -3.95
CA LEU A 39 -14.79 7.59 -3.78
C LEU A 39 -15.21 7.86 -2.31
N ALA A 40 -15.34 6.83 -1.49
CA ALA A 40 -15.75 6.97 -0.10
C ALA A 40 -14.78 7.82 0.75
N PHE A 41 -13.50 7.82 0.38
CA PHE A 41 -12.47 8.60 1.09
C PHE A 41 -12.13 9.94 0.44
N GLY A 42 -12.89 10.35 -0.56
CA GLY A 42 -12.72 11.63 -1.26
C GLY A 42 -11.54 11.65 -2.24
N GLU A 43 -11.44 12.75 -3.01
CA GLU A 43 -10.33 12.93 -3.95
C GLU A 43 -9.04 13.33 -3.21
N CYS A 44 -8.01 12.51 -3.33
CA CYS A 44 -6.66 12.84 -2.91
C CYS A 44 -5.74 12.94 -4.13
N LEU A 45 -5.22 14.14 -4.42
CA LEU A 45 -4.33 14.37 -5.56
C LEU A 45 -3.11 13.45 -5.56
N LEU A 46 -2.55 13.15 -4.38
CA LEU A 46 -1.39 12.26 -4.25
C LEU A 46 -1.68 10.79 -4.58
N ARG A 47 -2.97 10.41 -4.65
CA ARG A 47 -3.40 9.04 -4.97
C ARG A 47 -3.81 8.86 -6.42
N LYS A 48 -3.79 9.94 -7.21
CA LYS A 48 -3.95 9.84 -8.66
C LYS A 48 -2.76 9.09 -9.25
N LYS A 49 -3.03 8.12 -10.13
CA LYS A 49 -2.01 7.22 -10.70
C LYS A 49 -0.82 7.96 -11.30
N GLU A 50 -1.06 9.08 -12.00
CA GLU A 50 -0.02 9.91 -12.61
C GLU A 50 0.90 10.55 -11.56
N ASN A 51 0.36 10.96 -10.41
CA ASN A 51 1.12 11.56 -9.32
C ASN A 51 1.91 10.52 -8.55
N VAL A 52 1.34 9.32 -8.35
CA VAL A 52 2.07 8.19 -7.74
C VAL A 52 3.26 7.78 -8.60
N GLN A 53 3.08 7.64 -9.91
CA GLN A 53 4.19 7.35 -10.83
C GLN A 53 5.25 8.44 -10.78
N LYS A 54 4.87 9.70 -10.87
CA LYS A 54 5.80 10.85 -10.78
C LYS A 54 6.58 10.86 -9.48
N MET A 55 5.92 10.57 -8.35
CA MET A 55 6.58 10.48 -7.05
C MET A 55 7.58 9.32 -6.99
N ALA A 56 7.20 8.16 -7.50
CA ALA A 56 8.09 7.00 -7.56
C ALA A 56 9.33 7.28 -8.44
N GLU A 57 9.16 7.95 -9.58
CA GLU A 57 10.26 8.38 -10.44
C GLU A 57 11.18 9.39 -9.75
N LEU A 58 10.63 10.37 -9.03
CA LEU A 58 11.41 11.31 -8.23
C LEU A 58 12.20 10.62 -7.13
N ILE A 59 11.61 9.65 -6.43
CA ILE A 59 12.28 8.87 -5.38
C ILE A 59 13.43 8.05 -5.98
N ALA A 60 13.20 7.40 -7.11
CA ALA A 60 14.23 6.64 -7.80
C ALA A 60 15.39 7.53 -8.27
N ASP A 61 15.08 8.74 -8.75
CA ASP A 61 16.08 9.72 -9.20
C ASP A 61 16.87 10.34 -8.02
N LEU A 62 16.26 10.49 -6.85
CA LEU A 62 16.96 10.95 -5.64
C LEU A 62 18.15 10.06 -5.25
N HIS A 63 18.13 8.76 -5.59
CA HIS A 63 19.28 7.88 -5.39
C HIS A 63 20.51 8.29 -6.19
N ASN A 64 20.32 8.98 -7.32
CA ASN A 64 21.38 9.44 -8.21
C ASN A 64 21.80 10.88 -7.89
N ARG A 65 21.14 11.54 -6.94
CA ARG A 65 21.39 12.91 -6.53
C ARG A 65 21.87 12.98 -5.09
N GLN A 66 22.28 14.16 -4.65
CA GLN A 66 22.63 14.41 -3.26
C GLN A 66 21.33 14.37 -2.40
N HIS A 67 21.31 13.49 -1.41
CA HIS A 67 20.22 13.30 -0.46
C HIS A 67 20.79 13.11 0.96
N LEU A 68 19.98 13.42 1.99
CA LEU A 68 20.39 13.33 3.39
C LEU A 68 20.00 11.99 4.02
N ILE A 69 18.90 11.37 3.54
CA ILE A 69 18.42 10.06 3.99
C ILE A 69 18.06 9.19 2.78
N HIS A 70 17.92 7.90 2.98
CA HIS A 70 17.50 6.98 1.92
C HIS A 70 15.97 7.02 1.75
N HIS A 71 15.51 7.43 0.57
CA HIS A 71 14.11 7.39 0.19
C HIS A 71 13.80 6.07 -0.53
N ARG A 72 12.71 5.42 -0.15
CA ARG A 72 12.19 4.17 -0.74
C ARG A 72 10.72 4.37 -1.13
N CYS A 73 10.31 3.73 -2.21
CA CYS A 73 8.92 3.72 -2.64
C CYS A 73 8.24 2.44 -2.16
N HIS A 74 7.18 2.56 -1.37
CA HIS A 74 6.29 1.48 -0.99
C HIS A 74 4.96 1.67 -1.73
N LEU A 75 4.67 0.80 -2.69
CA LEU A 75 3.44 0.81 -3.45
C LEU A 75 2.38 -0.01 -2.73
N ARG A 76 1.32 0.66 -2.30
CA ARG A 76 0.16 0.04 -1.65
C ARG A 76 -0.93 -0.18 -2.69
N LEU A 77 -1.12 -1.43 -3.10
CA LEU A 77 -2.03 -1.83 -4.16
C LEU A 77 -3.35 -2.33 -3.58
N GLU A 78 -4.44 -1.59 -3.83
CA GLU A 78 -5.80 -2.06 -3.58
C GLU A 78 -6.16 -3.12 -4.63
N ILE A 79 -6.49 -4.33 -4.18
CA ILE A 79 -6.74 -5.46 -5.09
C ILE A 79 -8.05 -5.33 -5.88
N ASP A 80 -8.92 -4.40 -5.51
CA ASP A 80 -10.16 -4.06 -6.22
C ASP A 80 -9.98 -2.96 -7.28
N ASN A 81 -8.77 -2.41 -7.42
CA ASN A 81 -8.47 -1.41 -8.43
C ASN A 81 -7.80 -2.03 -9.65
N LEU A 82 -8.61 -2.62 -10.53
CA LEU A 82 -8.12 -3.30 -11.74
C LEU A 82 -7.35 -2.37 -12.68
N GLU A 83 -7.68 -1.07 -12.69
CA GLU A 83 -7.07 -0.09 -13.60
C GLU A 83 -5.58 0.16 -13.33
N VAL A 84 -5.13 -0.14 -12.10
CA VAL A 84 -3.73 0.10 -11.71
C VAL A 84 -2.83 -1.14 -11.85
N TYR A 85 -3.38 -2.28 -12.30
CA TYR A 85 -2.61 -3.51 -12.48
C TYR A 85 -1.43 -3.32 -13.45
N ASP A 86 -1.70 -2.85 -14.67
CA ASP A 86 -0.66 -2.66 -15.69
C ASP A 86 0.34 -1.57 -15.28
N ILE A 87 -0.13 -0.51 -14.63
CA ILE A 87 0.73 0.56 -14.10
C ILE A 87 1.67 0.02 -13.02
N SER A 88 1.14 -0.76 -12.08
CA SER A 88 1.94 -1.38 -11.01
C SER A 88 2.99 -2.32 -11.59
N LYS A 89 2.61 -3.12 -12.58
CA LYS A 89 3.51 -4.01 -13.33
C LYS A 89 4.64 -3.24 -14.04
N ASP A 90 4.33 -2.12 -14.69
CA ASP A 90 5.34 -1.25 -15.31
C ASP A 90 6.29 -0.65 -14.26
N MET A 91 5.76 -0.13 -13.17
CA MET A 91 6.56 0.45 -12.08
C MET A 91 7.52 -0.58 -11.46
N LEU A 92 7.07 -1.82 -11.24
CA LEU A 92 7.92 -2.92 -10.75
C LEU A 92 9.04 -3.25 -11.76
N LYS A 93 8.71 -3.40 -13.05
CA LYS A 93 9.69 -3.70 -14.10
C LYS A 93 10.76 -2.62 -14.26
N ARG A 94 10.40 -1.37 -14.03
CA ARG A 94 11.30 -0.21 -14.08
C ARG A 94 12.09 0.04 -12.78
N ASN A 95 11.94 -0.82 -11.76
CA ASN A 95 12.57 -0.66 -10.43
C ASN A 95 12.22 0.67 -9.73
N LEU A 96 11.01 1.18 -9.92
CA LEU A 96 10.53 2.39 -9.27
C LEU A 96 9.98 2.12 -7.86
N VAL A 97 9.82 0.85 -7.49
CA VAL A 97 9.21 0.39 -6.24
C VAL A 97 10.27 -0.41 -5.46
N ASN A 98 10.27 -0.28 -4.14
CA ASN A 98 11.14 -1.05 -3.24
C ASN A 98 10.34 -2.07 -2.40
N GLU A 99 9.05 -1.84 -2.26
CA GLU A 99 8.10 -2.71 -1.56
C GLU A 99 6.72 -2.56 -2.20
N ILE A 100 6.01 -3.65 -2.39
CA ILE A 100 4.61 -3.65 -2.80
C ILE A 100 3.77 -4.40 -1.77
N SER A 101 2.68 -3.80 -1.28
CA SER A 101 1.70 -4.50 -0.44
C SER A 101 0.36 -4.66 -1.14
N PHE A 102 -0.21 -5.86 -0.99
CA PHE A 102 -1.56 -6.17 -1.45
C PHE A 102 -2.55 -5.88 -0.33
N MET A 103 -3.53 -5.03 -0.62
CA MET A 103 -4.50 -4.56 0.36
C MET A 103 -5.91 -4.89 -0.07
N ASP A 104 -6.70 -5.37 0.88
CA ASP A 104 -8.12 -5.60 0.71
C ASP A 104 -8.89 -4.90 1.84
N HIS A 105 -9.43 -3.73 1.54
CA HIS A 105 -10.22 -2.94 2.45
C HIS A 105 -11.74 -3.19 2.30
N THR A 106 -12.13 -4.36 1.78
CA THR A 106 -13.54 -4.77 1.72
C THR A 106 -14.14 -4.82 3.12
N PRO A 107 -15.31 -4.19 3.36
CA PRO A 107 -15.99 -4.29 4.65
C PRO A 107 -16.27 -5.75 5.05
N GLY A 108 -16.14 -6.05 6.34
CA GLY A 108 -16.32 -7.38 6.91
C GLY A 108 -15.04 -8.18 7.06
N GLN A 109 -13.87 -7.64 6.70
CA GLN A 109 -12.57 -8.27 6.88
C GLN A 109 -11.46 -7.26 7.22
N GLY A 110 -10.29 -7.75 7.59
CA GLY A 110 -9.13 -6.95 7.95
C GLY A 110 -9.44 -5.94 9.05
N GLN A 111 -8.97 -4.71 8.89
CA GLN A 111 -9.25 -3.62 9.83
C GLN A 111 -10.74 -3.25 9.89
N TYR A 112 -11.53 -3.56 8.85
CA TYR A 112 -12.97 -3.27 8.74
C TYR A 112 -13.86 -4.49 8.98
N ARG A 113 -13.36 -5.51 9.69
CA ARG A 113 -14.16 -6.67 10.08
C ARG A 113 -15.37 -6.31 10.96
N ASP A 114 -15.26 -5.22 11.74
CA ASP A 114 -16.37 -4.62 12.48
C ASP A 114 -17.04 -3.56 11.61
N LEU A 115 -18.25 -3.85 11.14
CA LEU A 115 -19.01 -2.97 10.27
C LEU A 115 -19.42 -1.66 10.94
N GLU A 116 -19.49 -1.61 12.28
CA GLU A 116 -19.79 -0.36 13.00
C GLU A 116 -18.58 0.58 12.97
N ILE A 117 -17.36 0.04 13.12
CA ILE A 117 -16.11 0.80 12.94
C ILE A 117 -16.02 1.32 11.49
N TYR A 118 -16.35 0.46 10.52
CA TYR A 118 -16.36 0.87 9.12
C TYR A 118 -17.38 1.98 8.85
N ARG A 119 -18.60 1.86 9.37
CA ARG A 119 -19.65 2.90 9.28
C ARG A 119 -19.16 4.24 9.82
N GLN A 120 -18.44 4.25 10.93
CA GLN A 120 -17.87 5.47 11.50
C GLN A 120 -16.78 6.06 10.60
N SER A 121 -15.91 5.23 10.02
CA SER A 121 -14.82 5.69 9.14
C SER A 121 -15.33 6.37 7.87
N VAL A 122 -16.48 5.93 7.34
CA VAL A 122 -17.09 6.51 6.13
C VAL A 122 -18.21 7.52 6.43
N SER A 123 -18.40 7.90 7.70
CA SER A 123 -19.48 8.79 8.14
C SER A 123 -19.47 10.17 7.49
N GLN A 124 -18.32 10.62 7.00
CA GLN A 124 -18.18 11.89 6.29
C GLN A 124 -18.18 11.73 4.75
N SER A 125 -18.41 10.51 4.25
CA SER A 125 -18.56 10.29 2.83
C SER A 125 -19.82 11.00 2.30
N PRO A 126 -19.82 11.52 1.06
CA PRO A 126 -21.01 12.02 0.41
C PRO A 126 -22.02 10.92 0.07
N GLN A 127 -21.59 9.65 0.06
CA GLN A 127 -22.43 8.48 -0.20
C GLN A 127 -22.98 7.91 1.13
N SER A 128 -24.18 7.35 1.06
CA SER A 128 -24.76 6.63 2.21
C SER A 128 -23.99 5.34 2.48
N PHE A 129 -24.05 4.87 3.72
CA PHE A 129 -23.44 3.58 4.10
C PHE A 129 -23.95 2.42 3.24
N ASP A 130 -25.26 2.40 2.95
CA ASP A 130 -25.88 1.33 2.16
C ASP A 130 -25.37 1.34 0.70
N GLU A 131 -25.22 2.52 0.09
CA GLU A 131 -24.63 2.67 -1.25
C GLU A 131 -23.19 2.19 -1.29
N ILE A 132 -22.40 2.50 -0.25
CA ILE A 132 -21.02 2.02 -0.13
C ILE A 132 -20.98 0.49 0.00
N MET A 133 -21.85 -0.08 0.84
CA MET A 133 -21.92 -1.54 1.02
C MET A 133 -22.38 -2.25 -0.26
N ASP A 134 -23.34 -1.68 -1.00
CA ASP A 134 -23.78 -2.24 -2.28
C ASP A 134 -22.66 -2.21 -3.33
N TYR A 135 -21.88 -1.13 -3.38
CA TYR A 135 -20.70 -1.06 -4.24
C TYR A 135 -19.69 -2.20 -3.96
N HIS A 136 -19.50 -2.56 -2.68
CA HIS A 136 -18.55 -3.60 -2.30
C HIS A 136 -19.05 -5.03 -2.55
N LYS A 137 -20.35 -5.27 -2.76
CA LYS A 137 -20.91 -6.63 -2.95
C LYS A 137 -20.47 -7.30 -4.24
N ASP A 138 -20.42 -6.53 -5.33
CA ASP A 138 -20.25 -7.04 -6.69
C ASP A 138 -18.98 -6.51 -7.38
N LYS A 139 -18.07 -5.90 -6.62
CA LYS A 139 -16.84 -5.35 -7.20
C LYS A 139 -15.90 -6.46 -7.66
N GLU A 140 -15.35 -6.28 -8.85
CA GLU A 140 -14.30 -7.13 -9.35
C GLU A 140 -12.99 -6.88 -8.61
N MET A 141 -12.20 -7.94 -8.42
CA MET A 141 -10.90 -7.91 -7.79
C MET A 141 -9.85 -8.51 -8.72
N LEU A 142 -8.59 -8.13 -8.53
CA LEU A 142 -7.47 -8.81 -9.17
C LEU A 142 -7.52 -10.30 -8.82
N SER A 143 -7.32 -11.15 -9.82
CA SER A 143 -7.29 -12.59 -9.62
C SER A 143 -6.01 -13.02 -8.87
N PHE A 144 -6.05 -14.21 -8.29
CA PHE A 144 -4.88 -14.80 -7.65
C PHE A 144 -3.67 -14.87 -8.59
N GLU A 145 -3.90 -15.22 -9.86
CA GLU A 145 -2.87 -15.29 -10.90
C GLU A 145 -2.24 -13.93 -11.19
N GLN A 146 -3.06 -12.86 -11.20
CA GLN A 146 -2.56 -11.50 -11.39
C GLN A 146 -1.71 -11.04 -10.20
N LEU A 147 -2.15 -11.32 -8.97
CA LEU A 147 -1.36 -11.02 -7.76
C LEU A 147 -0.05 -11.80 -7.75
N LYS A 148 -0.09 -13.08 -8.14
CA LYS A 148 1.08 -13.94 -8.26
C LYS A 148 2.07 -13.41 -9.30
N GLU A 149 1.59 -12.98 -10.46
CA GLU A 149 2.44 -12.36 -11.48
C GLU A 149 3.15 -11.10 -10.95
N LEU A 150 2.44 -10.24 -10.22
CA LEU A 150 3.04 -9.05 -9.62
C LEU A 150 4.10 -9.43 -8.58
N ALA A 151 3.83 -10.42 -7.74
CA ALA A 151 4.78 -10.92 -6.74
C ALA A 151 6.04 -11.53 -7.39
N GLU A 152 5.88 -12.32 -8.44
CA GLU A 152 6.99 -12.90 -9.20
C GLU A 152 7.86 -11.81 -9.87
N ILE A 153 7.24 -10.78 -10.46
CA ILE A 153 7.97 -9.64 -11.02
C ILE A 153 8.72 -8.91 -9.91
N ALA A 154 8.07 -8.64 -8.76
CA ALA A 154 8.69 -7.97 -7.63
C ALA A 154 9.94 -8.75 -7.15
N HIS A 155 9.82 -10.04 -6.88
CA HIS A 155 10.93 -10.88 -6.44
C HIS A 155 12.06 -10.95 -7.48
N SER A 156 11.75 -11.01 -8.78
CA SER A 156 12.77 -10.97 -9.85
C SER A 156 13.61 -9.71 -9.84
N LYS A 157 13.12 -8.65 -9.18
CA LYS A 157 13.75 -7.33 -9.03
C LYS A 157 14.27 -7.06 -7.62
N ASN A 158 14.25 -8.05 -6.71
CA ASN A 158 14.56 -7.91 -5.30
C ASN A 158 13.68 -6.84 -4.59
N ILE A 159 12.43 -6.74 -5.01
CA ILE A 159 11.40 -5.91 -4.39
C ILE A 159 10.62 -6.77 -3.41
N THR A 160 10.46 -6.29 -2.17
CA THR A 160 9.73 -6.97 -1.11
C THR A 160 8.23 -6.98 -1.39
N VAL A 161 7.58 -8.10 -1.12
CA VAL A 161 6.11 -8.25 -1.22
C VAL A 161 5.51 -8.35 0.18
N ALA A 162 4.49 -7.54 0.44
CA ALA A 162 3.78 -7.53 1.71
C ALA A 162 2.28 -7.79 1.53
N SER A 163 1.66 -8.36 2.56
CA SER A 163 0.21 -8.35 2.78
C SER A 163 -0.13 -7.31 3.83
N HIS A 164 -1.39 -6.90 3.89
CA HIS A 164 -1.83 -5.84 4.79
C HIS A 164 -3.08 -6.26 5.55
N ASP A 165 -3.13 -5.94 6.86
CA ASP A 165 -4.27 -6.20 7.74
C ASP A 165 -4.73 -7.67 7.75
N ASP A 166 -3.77 -8.60 7.82
CA ASP A 166 -4.09 -10.02 7.91
C ASP A 166 -4.88 -10.31 9.18
N ASP A 167 -6.06 -10.88 9.03
CA ASP A 167 -7.03 -11.09 10.11
C ASP A 167 -7.30 -12.56 10.42
N THR A 168 -6.90 -13.47 9.52
CA THR A 168 -7.09 -14.92 9.68
C THR A 168 -5.84 -15.72 9.32
N VAL A 169 -5.77 -16.96 9.84
CA VAL A 169 -4.68 -17.89 9.52
C VAL A 169 -4.80 -18.39 8.07
N GLU A 170 -6.02 -18.53 7.58
CA GLU A 170 -6.32 -18.93 6.20
C GLU A 170 -5.76 -17.91 5.20
N LYS A 171 -5.88 -16.61 5.50
CA LYS A 171 -5.30 -15.54 4.67
C LYS A 171 -3.78 -15.63 4.62
N LEU A 172 -3.14 -16.01 5.73
CA LEU A 172 -1.69 -16.24 5.75
C LEU A 172 -1.27 -17.43 4.86
N GLU A 173 -2.12 -18.47 4.70
CA GLU A 173 -1.81 -19.56 3.76
C GLU A 173 -1.83 -19.06 2.32
N LEU A 174 -2.84 -18.29 1.92
CA LEU A 174 -2.90 -17.67 0.60
C LEU A 174 -1.70 -16.76 0.35
N ASN A 175 -1.32 -15.94 1.33
CA ASN A 175 -0.16 -15.07 1.25
C ASN A 175 1.15 -15.86 1.07
N LYS A 176 1.24 -17.05 1.67
CA LYS A 176 2.39 -17.93 1.49
C LYS A 176 2.48 -18.48 0.06
N GLU A 177 1.35 -18.81 -0.55
CA GLU A 177 1.30 -19.25 -1.95
C GLU A 177 1.69 -18.13 -2.93
N LEU A 178 1.45 -16.86 -2.54
CA LEU A 178 1.91 -15.66 -3.25
C LEU A 178 3.39 -15.32 -2.98
N ASN A 179 4.08 -16.08 -2.13
CA ASN A 179 5.43 -15.78 -1.64
C ASN A 179 5.55 -14.39 -1.00
N VAL A 180 4.54 -13.96 -0.24
CA VAL A 180 4.61 -12.73 0.56
C VAL A 180 5.73 -12.84 1.59
N ASP A 181 6.52 -11.78 1.74
CA ASP A 181 7.66 -11.70 2.68
C ASP A 181 7.24 -11.13 4.03
N ILE A 182 6.36 -10.12 4.02
CA ILE A 182 5.96 -9.33 5.19
C ILE A 182 4.45 -9.39 5.39
N SER A 183 4.02 -9.64 6.63
CA SER A 183 2.65 -9.38 7.09
C SER A 183 2.61 -8.05 7.82
N GLU A 184 2.04 -7.01 7.18
CA GLU A 184 1.89 -5.68 7.75
C GLU A 184 0.60 -5.59 8.56
N PHE A 185 0.71 -5.09 9.78
CA PHE A 185 -0.42 -4.80 10.67
C PHE A 185 -1.38 -5.97 10.88
N PRO A 186 -0.88 -7.19 11.20
CA PRO A 186 -1.78 -8.31 11.51
C PRO A 186 -2.74 -7.91 12.64
N ILE A 187 -4.03 -8.14 12.43
CA ILE A 187 -5.12 -7.58 13.25
C ILE A 187 -5.14 -8.13 14.69
N THR A 188 -4.60 -9.33 14.90
CA THR A 188 -4.55 -9.95 16.23
C THR A 188 -3.15 -10.46 16.56
N ILE A 189 -2.85 -10.54 17.86
CA ILE A 189 -1.60 -11.15 18.34
C ILE A 189 -1.46 -12.61 17.88
N GLU A 190 -2.57 -13.33 17.78
CA GLU A 190 -2.59 -14.72 17.30
C GLU A 190 -2.14 -14.80 15.85
N VAL A 191 -2.71 -13.98 14.96
CA VAL A 191 -2.33 -13.92 13.55
C VAL A 191 -0.85 -13.49 13.42
N ALA A 192 -0.40 -12.48 14.19
CA ALA A 192 0.99 -12.04 14.18
C ALA A 192 1.97 -13.18 14.57
N LYS A 193 1.63 -13.97 15.59
CA LYS A 193 2.43 -15.14 15.99
C LYS A 193 2.46 -16.19 14.90
N LYS A 194 1.30 -16.48 14.29
CA LYS A 194 1.20 -17.45 13.19
C LYS A 194 1.94 -16.99 11.94
N ALA A 195 1.90 -15.71 11.60
CA ALA A 195 2.70 -15.15 10.52
C ALA A 195 4.19 -15.40 10.75
N LYS A 196 4.69 -15.11 11.95
CA LYS A 196 6.09 -15.37 12.33
C LYS A 196 6.44 -16.87 12.27
N GLU A 197 5.57 -17.76 12.78
CA GLU A 197 5.76 -19.22 12.71
C GLU A 197 5.86 -19.73 11.27
N LYS A 198 5.15 -19.09 10.34
CA LYS A 198 5.17 -19.41 8.90
C LYS A 198 6.35 -18.77 8.16
N GLY A 199 7.17 -17.98 8.82
CA GLY A 199 8.38 -17.38 8.26
C GLY A 199 8.20 -15.98 7.68
N PHE A 200 7.04 -15.34 7.86
CA PHE A 200 6.86 -13.94 7.49
C PHE A 200 7.63 -13.01 8.45
N TYR A 201 8.14 -11.92 7.94
CA TYR A 201 8.41 -10.76 8.76
C TYR A 201 7.08 -10.10 9.15
N THR A 202 7.04 -9.46 10.33
CA THR A 202 5.83 -8.77 10.80
C THR A 202 6.15 -7.33 11.11
N VAL A 203 5.30 -6.43 10.65
CA VAL A 203 5.32 -5.00 10.99
C VAL A 203 4.09 -4.70 11.81
N LEU A 204 4.29 -4.10 12.98
CA LEU A 204 3.22 -3.71 13.91
C LEU A 204 3.07 -2.18 13.87
N GLY A 205 1.84 -1.68 13.98
CA GLY A 205 1.47 -0.26 14.01
C GLY A 205 0.65 0.09 15.25
#